data_7e83b5fb887925a888e2550b77e05fc3
#
_entry.id   7e83b5fb887925a888e2550b77e05fc3
#
_cell.length_a   1.000
_cell.length_b   1.000
_cell.length_c   1.000
_cell.angle_alpha   90.00
_cell.angle_beta   90.00
_cell.angle_gamma   90.00
#
_symmetry.space_group_name_H-M   'P 1'
#
loop_
_entity.id
_entity.type
_entity.pdbx_description
1 polymer ?
#
loop_
_entity_poly.entity_id
_entity_poly.type
_entity_poly.pdbx_seq_one_letter_code
_entity_poly.pdbx_strand_id
1 'polypeptide(L)'
;MKKDTSELKIHYKSLKKEIKQRLRQFSALPAPDYFYELCFCLLTPQSNAKKCWQAVEKLKKCRLEGRKINSRRIKSCLRQNTRFYRKKAKYIKEAVKKWHLIKEKITKIKDAAELRNWLADKDNVKGLGYKEASHFLRNIGKSQNKAAILDRHILRNLKRYGVVREIPNLNKKNYLLIEKKMIDFSIKLGIPLDELDLLLWAKETGNVFK
;
A
#
# COMPACT_ATOMS: atom_id res chain seq x y z
N MET A 1 -0.60 -23.40 19.23
CA MET A 1 -1.73 -22.70 19.90
C MET A 1 -2.18 -21.52 19.04
N LYS A 2 -3.46 -21.45 18.68
CA LYS A 2 -4.05 -20.24 18.07
C LYS A 2 -4.06 -19.16 19.15
N LYS A 3 -3.48 -17.98 18.87
CA LYS A 3 -3.59 -16.87 19.81
C LYS A 3 -5.06 -16.42 19.90
N ASP A 4 -5.48 -16.12 21.12
CA ASP A 4 -6.80 -15.55 21.37
C ASP A 4 -6.93 -14.25 20.60
N THR A 5 -8.04 -14.09 19.88
CA THR A 5 -8.35 -12.90 19.09
C THR A 5 -9.09 -11.84 19.91
N SER A 6 -9.39 -12.10 21.17
CA SER A 6 -10.08 -11.17 22.07
C SER A 6 -9.27 -9.88 22.26
N GLU A 7 -7.95 -10.00 22.48
CA GLU A 7 -7.03 -8.87 22.55
C GLU A 7 -7.09 -8.00 21.29
N LEU A 8 -7.16 -8.65 20.09
CA LEU A 8 -7.23 -7.91 18.82
C LEU A 8 -8.55 -7.16 18.68
N LYS A 9 -9.66 -7.74 19.15
CA LYS A 9 -10.97 -7.08 19.14
C LYS A 9 -11.02 -5.89 20.11
N ILE A 10 -10.40 -6.01 21.28
CA ILE A 10 -10.29 -4.91 22.25
C ILE A 10 -9.48 -3.76 21.63
N HIS A 11 -8.32 -4.07 21.05
CA HIS A 11 -7.47 -3.11 20.38
C HIS A 11 -8.16 -2.43 19.19
N TYR A 12 -8.95 -3.21 18.42
CA TYR A 12 -9.77 -2.63 17.36
C TYR A 12 -10.81 -1.64 17.89
N LYS A 13 -11.50 -1.95 19.00
CA LYS A 13 -12.47 -1.04 19.59
C LYS A 13 -11.83 0.33 19.97
N SER A 14 -10.62 0.30 20.51
CA SER A 14 -9.89 1.53 20.89
C SER A 14 -9.47 2.38 19.69
N LEU A 15 -9.06 1.76 18.57
CA LEU A 15 -8.56 2.46 17.38
C LEU A 15 -9.60 2.64 16.27
N LYS A 16 -10.80 2.08 16.39
CA LYS A 16 -11.81 2.05 15.33
C LYS A 16 -12.15 3.43 14.77
N LYS A 17 -12.26 4.44 15.62
CA LYS A 17 -12.57 5.81 15.20
C LYS A 17 -11.46 6.40 14.34
N GLU A 18 -10.20 6.23 14.77
CA GLU A 18 -9.01 6.72 14.07
C GLU A 18 -8.82 5.99 12.72
N ILE A 19 -8.95 4.65 12.72
CA ILE A 19 -8.87 3.82 11.51
C ILE A 19 -9.91 4.25 10.48
N LYS A 20 -11.19 4.40 10.90
CA LYS A 20 -12.26 4.83 9.99
C LYS A 20 -12.04 6.26 9.48
N GLN A 21 -11.53 7.16 10.32
CA GLN A 21 -11.17 8.49 9.89
C GLN A 21 -10.07 8.46 8.83
N ARG A 22 -9.04 7.63 9.02
CA ARG A 22 -7.95 7.45 8.04
C ARG A 22 -8.48 6.91 6.70
N LEU A 23 -9.33 5.90 6.71
CA LEU A 23 -9.93 5.35 5.49
C LEU A 23 -10.83 6.37 4.77
N ARG A 24 -11.57 7.20 5.51
CA ARG A 24 -12.32 8.32 4.89
C ARG A 24 -11.41 9.32 4.22
N GLN A 25 -10.26 9.66 4.81
CA GLN A 25 -9.26 10.54 4.19
C GLN A 25 -8.72 9.95 2.89
N PHE A 26 -8.48 8.62 2.85
CA PHE A 26 -8.07 7.94 1.62
C PHE A 26 -9.17 7.98 0.55
N SER A 27 -10.42 7.73 0.93
CA SER A 27 -11.54 7.77 -0.02
C SER A 27 -11.85 9.18 -0.52
N ALA A 28 -11.54 10.22 0.26
CA ALA A 28 -11.71 11.62 -0.10
C ALA A 28 -10.50 12.22 -0.82
N LEU A 29 -9.45 11.42 -1.08
CA LEU A 29 -8.25 11.92 -1.73
C LEU A 29 -8.58 12.42 -3.14
N PRO A 30 -8.25 13.68 -3.53
CA PRO A 30 -8.51 14.17 -4.86
C PRO A 30 -7.65 13.48 -5.91
N ALA A 31 -8.21 13.24 -7.10
CA ALA A 31 -7.56 12.50 -8.18
C ALA A 31 -6.16 13.03 -8.58
N PRO A 32 -5.87 14.35 -8.54
CA PRO A 32 -4.51 14.86 -8.77
C PRO A 32 -3.47 14.32 -7.78
N ASP A 33 -3.88 13.99 -6.55
CA ASP A 33 -2.97 13.46 -5.52
C ASP A 33 -2.65 11.96 -5.68
N TYR A 34 -3.41 11.22 -6.50
CA TYR A 34 -3.17 9.79 -6.75
C TYR A 34 -1.76 9.50 -7.25
N PHE A 35 -1.17 10.39 -8.06
CA PHE A 35 0.20 10.24 -8.51
C PHE A 35 1.20 10.21 -7.34
N TYR A 36 0.99 11.03 -6.34
CA TYR A 36 1.87 11.11 -5.18
C TYR A 36 1.69 9.92 -4.23
N GLU A 37 0.49 9.34 -4.15
CA GLU A 37 0.29 8.06 -3.46
C GLU A 37 0.99 6.91 -4.21
N LEU A 38 0.96 6.91 -5.54
CA LEU A 38 1.74 5.95 -6.34
C LEU A 38 3.24 6.10 -6.05
N CYS A 39 3.76 7.34 -6.03
CA CYS A 39 5.14 7.61 -5.66
C CYS A 39 5.46 7.06 -4.26
N PHE A 40 4.58 7.28 -3.28
CA PHE A 40 4.75 6.75 -1.94
C PHE A 40 4.89 5.22 -1.94
N CYS A 41 3.98 4.51 -2.62
CA CYS A 41 4.02 3.05 -2.71
C CYS A 41 5.29 2.54 -3.42
N LEU A 42 5.78 3.24 -4.45
CA LEU A 42 7.07 2.93 -5.11
C LEU A 42 8.28 3.14 -4.18
N LEU A 43 8.16 4.02 -3.17
CA LEU A 43 9.25 4.34 -2.26
C LEU A 43 9.30 3.44 -1.02
N THR A 44 8.19 2.85 -0.59
CA THR A 44 8.09 2.07 0.66
C THR A 44 8.86 0.74 0.69
N PRO A 45 9.10 -0.01 -0.40
CA PRO A 45 9.83 -1.27 -0.30
C PRO A 45 11.17 -1.10 0.43
N GLN A 46 11.35 -1.90 1.52
CA GLN A 46 12.55 -1.91 2.37
C GLN A 46 12.95 -0.53 2.94
N SER A 47 12.00 0.36 3.15
CA SER A 47 12.26 1.73 3.64
C SER A 47 11.26 2.13 4.71
N ASN A 48 11.63 3.12 5.52
CA ASN A 48 10.76 3.67 6.55
C ASN A 48 9.63 4.50 5.91
N ALA A 49 8.38 4.18 6.23
CA ALA A 49 7.21 4.82 5.62
C ALA A 49 7.15 6.34 5.87
N LYS A 50 7.45 6.81 7.10
CA LYS A 50 7.43 8.24 7.43
C LYS A 50 8.48 9.01 6.61
N LYS A 51 9.71 8.45 6.47
CA LYS A 51 10.74 9.05 5.62
C LYS A 51 10.35 9.03 4.14
N CYS A 52 9.71 7.95 3.66
CA CYS A 52 9.19 7.90 2.29
C CYS A 52 8.15 8.99 2.04
N TRP A 53 7.27 9.26 3.01
CA TRP A 53 6.29 10.34 2.90
C TRP A 53 6.97 11.72 2.83
N GLN A 54 8.01 11.97 3.64
CA GLN A 54 8.82 13.19 3.53
C GLN A 54 9.44 13.37 2.14
N ALA A 55 9.86 12.27 1.49
CA ALA A 55 10.32 12.31 0.10
C ALA A 55 9.20 12.71 -0.86
N VAL A 56 7.99 12.18 -0.66
CA VAL A 56 6.82 12.54 -1.47
C VAL A 56 6.47 14.01 -1.34
N GLU A 57 6.50 14.58 -0.12
CA GLU A 57 6.28 16.01 0.09
C GLU A 57 7.32 16.88 -0.66
N LYS A 58 8.58 16.45 -0.69
CA LYS A 58 9.61 17.11 -1.52
C LYS A 58 9.29 16.99 -3.02
N LEU A 59 8.79 15.83 -3.46
CA LEU A 59 8.38 15.62 -4.87
C LEU A 59 7.16 16.47 -5.25
N LYS A 60 6.18 16.64 -4.35
CA LYS A 60 5.03 17.55 -4.55
C LYS A 60 5.49 18.98 -4.81
N LYS A 61 6.40 19.50 -4.00
CA LYS A 61 7.00 20.83 -4.19
C LYS A 61 7.70 20.98 -5.55
N CYS A 62 8.16 19.88 -6.13
CA CYS A 62 8.80 19.87 -7.44
C CYS A 62 7.80 19.87 -8.61
N ARG A 63 6.50 19.72 -8.39
CA ARG A 63 5.43 19.68 -9.40
C ARG A 63 5.80 18.79 -10.57
N LEU A 64 5.90 17.45 -10.30
CA LEU A 64 6.41 16.49 -11.29
C LEU A 64 5.45 16.22 -12.44
N GLU A 65 4.16 16.52 -12.30
CA GLU A 65 3.19 16.31 -13.36
C GLU A 65 3.40 17.28 -14.52
N GLY A 66 3.40 16.74 -15.74
CA GLY A 66 3.39 17.57 -16.97
C GLY A 66 4.72 18.21 -17.38
N ARG A 67 5.85 17.94 -16.71
CA ARG A 67 7.14 18.58 -17.02
C ARG A 67 8.18 17.56 -17.52
N LYS A 68 9.14 18.02 -18.35
CA LYS A 68 10.39 17.28 -18.62
C LYS A 68 11.13 17.08 -17.29
N ILE A 69 11.08 15.83 -16.75
CA ILE A 69 11.57 15.58 -15.40
C ILE A 69 13.06 15.41 -15.39
N ASN A 70 13.72 16.28 -14.64
CA ASN A 70 15.14 16.16 -14.35
C ASN A 70 15.39 15.03 -13.33
N SER A 71 16.00 13.93 -13.80
CA SER A 71 16.36 12.79 -12.95
C SER A 71 17.23 13.16 -11.75
N ARG A 72 18.06 14.23 -11.84
CA ARG A 72 18.88 14.72 -10.72
C ARG A 72 17.97 15.25 -9.61
N ARG A 73 16.92 16.01 -9.96
CA ARG A 73 15.96 16.59 -8.99
C ARG A 73 15.18 15.51 -8.25
N ILE A 74 14.69 14.47 -8.96
CA ILE A 74 14.05 13.32 -8.30
C ILE A 74 15.02 12.67 -7.31
N LYS A 75 16.25 12.34 -7.75
CA LYS A 75 17.25 11.69 -6.89
C LYS A 75 17.56 12.51 -5.63
N SER A 76 17.64 13.84 -5.75
CA SER A 76 17.84 14.75 -4.62
C SER A 76 16.73 14.62 -3.57
N CYS A 77 15.45 14.61 -4.00
CA CYS A 77 14.33 14.43 -3.09
C CYS A 77 14.35 13.09 -2.34
N LEU A 78 14.91 12.03 -2.96
CA LEU A 78 14.87 10.67 -2.43
C LEU A 78 16.08 10.30 -1.57
N ARG A 79 17.23 10.90 -1.78
CA ARG A 79 18.56 10.43 -1.33
C ARG A 79 18.64 10.08 0.16
N GLN A 80 18.06 10.88 1.04
CA GLN A 80 18.10 10.69 2.49
C GLN A 80 16.84 10.02 3.06
N ASN A 81 15.83 9.77 2.22
CA ASN A 81 14.49 9.40 2.67
C ASN A 81 14.11 7.96 2.31
N THR A 82 14.82 7.30 1.39
CA THR A 82 14.51 5.93 0.99
C THR A 82 15.75 5.15 0.59
N ARG A 83 15.76 3.84 0.88
CA ARG A 83 16.80 2.92 0.37
C ARG A 83 16.66 2.76 -1.15
N PHE A 84 17.76 2.45 -1.82
CA PHE A 84 17.79 2.24 -3.28
C PHE A 84 17.25 3.43 -4.10
N TYR A 85 17.45 4.65 -3.60
CA TYR A 85 16.89 5.87 -4.18
C TYR A 85 17.17 6.04 -5.68
N ARG A 86 18.35 5.58 -6.17
CA ARG A 86 18.69 5.66 -7.61
C ARG A 86 17.76 4.79 -8.47
N LYS A 87 17.46 3.56 -8.01
CA LYS A 87 16.53 2.62 -8.68
C LYS A 87 15.09 3.15 -8.61
N LYS A 88 14.67 3.61 -7.44
CA LYS A 88 13.32 4.16 -7.20
C LYS A 88 13.08 5.45 -7.99
N ALA A 89 14.10 6.30 -8.14
CA ALA A 89 14.03 7.47 -9.02
C ALA A 89 13.76 7.10 -10.49
N LYS A 90 14.32 5.97 -10.99
CA LYS A 90 14.00 5.47 -12.32
C LYS A 90 12.53 5.03 -12.40
N TYR A 91 12.00 4.34 -11.37
CA TYR A 91 10.61 3.91 -11.32
C TYR A 91 9.65 5.10 -11.32
N ILE A 92 9.90 6.14 -10.52
CA ILE A 92 9.10 7.35 -10.54
C ILE A 92 9.15 8.02 -11.92
N LYS A 93 10.32 8.12 -12.56
CA LYS A 93 10.45 8.69 -13.90
C LYS A 93 9.60 7.93 -14.93
N GLU A 94 9.61 6.59 -14.87
CA GLU A 94 8.76 5.77 -15.75
C GLU A 94 7.27 5.94 -15.43
N ALA A 95 6.91 5.98 -14.15
CA ALA A 95 5.52 6.22 -13.73
C ALA A 95 4.99 7.57 -14.23
N VAL A 96 5.80 8.64 -14.22
CA VAL A 96 5.40 9.93 -14.79
C VAL A 96 5.12 9.82 -16.28
N LYS A 97 5.98 9.16 -17.04
CA LYS A 97 5.77 8.99 -18.49
C LYS A 97 4.46 8.25 -18.82
N LYS A 98 4.11 7.27 -17.96
CA LYS A 98 2.91 6.43 -18.13
C LYS A 98 1.71 6.96 -17.36
N TRP A 99 1.81 8.11 -16.67
CA TRP A 99 0.77 8.55 -15.73
C TRP A 99 -0.60 8.72 -16.37
N HIS A 100 -0.66 9.24 -17.60
CA HIS A 100 -1.91 9.37 -18.33
C HIS A 100 -2.63 8.01 -18.49
N LEU A 101 -1.90 6.96 -18.89
CA LEU A 101 -2.42 5.61 -19.03
C LEU A 101 -2.82 5.01 -17.67
N ILE A 102 -1.99 5.19 -16.64
CA ILE A 102 -2.27 4.70 -15.29
C ILE A 102 -3.55 5.35 -14.77
N LYS A 103 -3.71 6.66 -14.91
CA LYS A 103 -4.91 7.41 -14.51
C LYS A 103 -6.15 6.93 -15.25
N GLU A 104 -6.04 6.70 -16.55
CA GLU A 104 -7.12 6.13 -17.37
C GLU A 104 -7.57 4.77 -16.83
N LYS A 105 -6.63 3.87 -16.54
CA LYS A 105 -6.94 2.53 -16.00
C LYS A 105 -7.58 2.59 -14.61
N ILE A 106 -7.09 3.47 -13.73
CA ILE A 106 -7.71 3.72 -12.42
C ILE A 106 -9.18 4.15 -12.56
N THR A 107 -9.51 4.87 -13.62
CA THR A 107 -10.88 5.34 -13.88
C THR A 107 -11.75 4.25 -14.52
N LYS A 108 -11.20 3.50 -15.49
CA LYS A 108 -11.95 2.50 -16.29
C LYS A 108 -12.15 1.17 -15.56
N ILE A 109 -11.11 0.65 -14.90
CA ILE A 109 -11.18 -0.64 -14.21
C ILE A 109 -11.85 -0.43 -12.85
N LYS A 110 -13.05 -1.01 -12.67
CA LYS A 110 -13.84 -0.83 -11.45
C LYS A 110 -13.55 -1.88 -10.39
N ASP A 111 -13.24 -3.12 -10.80
CA ASP A 111 -12.91 -4.18 -9.84
C ASP A 111 -11.50 -3.99 -9.28
N ALA A 112 -11.40 -4.02 -7.94
CA ALA A 112 -10.13 -3.78 -7.23
C ALA A 112 -9.08 -4.85 -7.52
N ALA A 113 -9.48 -6.12 -7.68
CA ALA A 113 -8.54 -7.21 -7.92
C ALA A 113 -7.98 -7.13 -9.36
N GLU A 114 -8.84 -6.80 -10.32
CA GLU A 114 -8.44 -6.57 -11.71
C GLU A 114 -7.48 -5.38 -11.81
N LEU A 115 -7.83 -4.24 -11.21
CA LEU A 115 -6.99 -3.05 -11.21
C LEU A 115 -5.64 -3.31 -10.54
N ARG A 116 -5.64 -4.01 -9.39
CA ARG A 116 -4.39 -4.42 -8.73
C ARG A 116 -3.52 -5.29 -9.64
N ASN A 117 -4.12 -6.28 -10.33
CA ASN A 117 -3.39 -7.17 -11.22
C ASN A 117 -2.74 -6.38 -12.36
N TRP A 118 -3.48 -5.44 -12.94
CA TRP A 118 -2.95 -4.54 -13.96
C TRP A 118 -1.80 -3.67 -13.43
N LEU A 119 -1.97 -3.08 -12.25
CA LEU A 119 -0.95 -2.23 -11.62
C LEU A 119 0.32 -3.01 -11.21
N ALA A 120 0.17 -4.27 -10.79
CA ALA A 120 1.28 -5.11 -10.36
C ALA A 120 2.10 -5.72 -11.52
N ASP A 121 1.63 -5.56 -12.75
CA ASP A 121 2.39 -5.95 -13.92
C ASP A 121 3.55 -4.97 -14.16
N LYS A 122 4.78 -5.54 -14.23
CA LYS A 122 6.02 -4.78 -14.42
C LYS A 122 6.06 -3.98 -15.72
N ASP A 123 5.32 -4.44 -16.74
CA ASP A 123 5.26 -3.79 -18.05
C ASP A 123 4.29 -2.58 -18.01
N ASN A 124 3.33 -2.58 -17.10
CA ASN A 124 2.44 -1.46 -16.84
C ASN A 124 3.06 -0.46 -15.87
N VAL A 125 3.42 -0.91 -14.64
CA VAL A 125 4.01 -0.04 -13.61
C VAL A 125 5.27 -0.66 -13.03
N LYS A 126 6.42 -0.24 -13.52
CA LYS A 126 7.71 -0.77 -13.10
C LYS A 126 8.01 -0.48 -11.64
N GLY A 127 8.27 -1.54 -10.88
CA GLY A 127 8.63 -1.44 -9.47
C GLY A 127 7.45 -1.50 -8.50
N LEU A 128 6.24 -1.68 -8.99
CA LEU A 128 5.04 -1.91 -8.20
C LEU A 128 4.69 -3.40 -8.23
N GLY A 129 4.83 -4.08 -7.10
CA GLY A 129 4.39 -5.48 -6.95
C GLY A 129 2.97 -5.57 -6.39
N TYR A 130 2.48 -6.80 -6.14
CA TYR A 130 1.14 -7.04 -5.60
C TYR A 130 0.88 -6.27 -4.30
N LYS A 131 1.82 -6.31 -3.36
CA LYS A 131 1.71 -5.62 -2.07
C LYS A 131 1.63 -4.11 -2.24
N GLU A 132 2.48 -3.53 -3.06
CA GLU A 132 2.50 -2.08 -3.31
C GLU A 132 1.27 -1.63 -4.09
N ALA A 133 0.77 -2.44 -5.02
CA ALA A 133 -0.46 -2.17 -5.77
C ALA A 133 -1.68 -2.19 -4.83
N SER A 134 -1.81 -3.20 -3.94
CA SER A 134 -2.86 -3.25 -2.92
C SER A 134 -2.80 -2.02 -2.00
N HIS A 135 -1.59 -1.64 -1.57
CA HIS A 135 -1.36 -0.47 -0.73
C HIS A 135 -1.80 0.82 -1.43
N PHE A 136 -1.46 0.97 -2.69
CA PHE A 136 -1.89 2.10 -3.50
C PHE A 136 -3.42 2.17 -3.61
N LEU A 137 -4.09 1.05 -3.92
CA LEU A 137 -5.56 1.01 -4.03
C LEU A 137 -6.25 1.40 -2.74
N ARG A 138 -5.76 0.93 -1.57
CA ARG A 138 -6.30 1.35 -0.29
C ARG A 138 -6.14 2.85 -0.07
N ASN A 139 -4.95 3.40 -0.35
CA ASN A 139 -4.65 4.81 -0.11
C ASN A 139 -5.40 5.78 -1.05
N ILE A 140 -5.98 5.29 -2.14
CA ILE A 140 -6.87 6.06 -3.02
C ILE A 140 -8.35 5.66 -2.89
N GLY A 141 -8.70 4.90 -1.85
CA GLY A 141 -10.09 4.48 -1.55
C GLY A 141 -10.70 3.50 -2.56
N LYS A 142 -9.87 2.72 -3.26
CA LYS A 142 -10.33 1.80 -4.33
C LYS A 142 -10.05 0.31 -4.05
N SER A 143 -9.69 -0.07 -2.83
CA SER A 143 -9.41 -1.46 -2.45
C SER A 143 -10.64 -2.35 -2.36
N GLN A 144 -11.83 -1.77 -2.10
CA GLN A 144 -13.10 -2.48 -1.93
C GLN A 144 -13.04 -3.63 -0.87
N ASN A 145 -12.12 -3.59 0.07
CA ASN A 145 -11.82 -4.70 0.99
C ASN A 145 -11.46 -6.02 0.28
N LYS A 146 -10.93 -5.97 -0.95
CA LYS A 146 -10.59 -7.14 -1.78
C LYS A 146 -9.09 -7.33 -1.98
N ALA A 147 -8.26 -6.35 -1.62
CA ALA A 147 -6.82 -6.33 -1.91
C ALA A 147 -6.01 -6.20 -0.62
N ALA A 148 -5.54 -7.31 -0.06
CA ALA A 148 -4.72 -7.31 1.16
C ALA A 148 -3.32 -6.74 0.91
N ILE A 149 -2.74 -6.08 1.92
CA ILE A 149 -1.38 -5.54 1.90
C ILE A 149 -0.49 -6.48 2.70
N LEU A 150 0.07 -7.51 2.04
CA LEU A 150 0.85 -8.55 2.70
C LEU A 150 2.31 -8.10 2.92
N ASP A 151 2.50 -7.16 3.84
CA ASP A 151 3.84 -6.78 4.27
C ASP A 151 4.35 -7.72 5.39
N ARG A 152 5.61 -7.51 5.83
CA ARG A 152 6.22 -8.35 6.86
C ARG A 152 5.49 -8.28 8.21
N HIS A 153 4.85 -7.14 8.54
CA HIS A 153 4.13 -6.96 9.79
C HIS A 153 2.81 -7.73 9.75
N ILE A 154 2.09 -7.60 8.64
CA ILE A 154 0.85 -8.34 8.40
C ILE A 154 1.12 -9.85 8.38
N LEU A 155 2.12 -10.32 7.63
CA LEU A 155 2.47 -11.74 7.55
C LEU A 155 2.84 -12.34 8.92
N ARG A 156 3.60 -11.61 9.75
CA ARG A 156 3.91 -12.04 11.11
C ARG A 156 2.66 -12.15 11.98
N ASN A 157 1.75 -11.20 11.87
CA ASN A 157 0.49 -11.25 12.60
C ASN A 157 -0.40 -12.41 12.12
N LEU A 158 -0.51 -12.63 10.81
CA LEU A 158 -1.26 -13.78 10.27
C LEU A 158 -0.68 -15.12 10.78
N LYS A 159 0.65 -15.25 10.88
CA LYS A 159 1.29 -16.42 11.51
C LYS A 159 0.98 -16.49 13.00
N ARG A 160 1.07 -15.37 13.73
CA ARG A 160 0.79 -15.28 15.17
C ARG A 160 -0.64 -15.72 15.50
N TYR A 161 -1.62 -15.36 14.69
CA TYR A 161 -3.02 -15.72 14.87
C TYR A 161 -3.39 -17.08 14.24
N GLY A 162 -2.42 -17.81 13.69
CA GLY A 162 -2.63 -19.14 13.10
C GLY A 162 -3.42 -19.14 11.80
N VAL A 163 -3.51 -17.99 11.11
CA VAL A 163 -4.12 -17.85 9.78
C VAL A 163 -3.25 -18.53 8.72
N VAL A 164 -1.93 -18.41 8.88
CA VAL A 164 -0.93 -19.18 8.12
C VAL A 164 0.02 -19.91 9.06
N ARG A 165 0.43 -21.11 8.69
CA ARG A 165 1.42 -21.89 9.46
C ARG A 165 2.83 -21.35 9.25
N GLU A 166 3.16 -21.09 8.01
CA GLU A 166 4.46 -20.59 7.56
C GLU A 166 4.27 -19.45 6.56
N ILE A 167 5.29 -18.63 6.42
CA ILE A 167 5.33 -17.52 5.46
C ILE A 167 6.15 -18.00 4.26
N PRO A 168 5.51 -18.40 3.14
CA PRO A 168 6.22 -18.87 1.97
C PRO A 168 6.84 -17.70 1.19
N ASN A 169 7.67 -18.02 0.19
CA ASN A 169 8.09 -17.02 -0.78
C ASN A 169 6.85 -16.42 -1.49
N LEU A 170 6.74 -15.10 -1.49
CA LEU A 170 5.59 -14.35 -2.00
C LEU A 170 5.63 -14.19 -3.53
N ASN A 171 5.56 -15.31 -4.27
CA ASN A 171 5.18 -15.27 -5.67
C ASN A 171 3.67 -14.97 -5.81
N LYS A 172 3.19 -14.71 -7.01
CA LYS A 172 1.76 -14.41 -7.29
C LYS A 172 0.80 -15.42 -6.68
N LYS A 173 1.05 -16.73 -6.88
CA LYS A 173 0.18 -17.82 -6.38
C LYS A 173 0.07 -17.79 -4.87
N ASN A 174 1.20 -17.72 -4.17
CA ASN A 174 1.24 -17.71 -2.72
C ASN A 174 0.65 -16.42 -2.14
N TYR A 175 0.87 -15.29 -2.81
CA TYR A 175 0.27 -14.01 -2.42
C TYR A 175 -1.25 -14.11 -2.39
N LEU A 176 -1.85 -14.55 -3.50
CA LEU A 176 -3.30 -14.68 -3.62
C LEU A 176 -3.90 -15.70 -2.63
N LEU A 177 -3.17 -16.80 -2.36
CA LEU A 177 -3.59 -17.79 -1.37
C LEU A 177 -3.63 -17.19 0.06
N ILE A 178 -2.60 -16.44 0.44
CA ILE A 178 -2.55 -15.79 1.76
C ILE A 178 -3.57 -14.67 1.85
N GLU A 179 -3.76 -13.90 0.80
CA GLU A 179 -4.78 -12.85 0.72
C GLU A 179 -6.17 -13.44 1.00
N LYS A 180 -6.56 -14.54 0.33
CA LYS A 180 -7.82 -15.23 0.60
C LYS A 180 -7.96 -15.60 2.08
N LYS A 181 -6.93 -16.18 2.68
CA LYS A 181 -6.94 -16.52 4.11
C LYS A 181 -7.09 -15.29 5.02
N MET A 182 -6.49 -14.16 4.64
CA MET A 182 -6.64 -12.91 5.40
C MET A 182 -8.05 -12.33 5.26
N ILE A 183 -8.66 -12.44 4.09
CA ILE A 183 -10.07 -12.05 3.87
C ILE A 183 -10.99 -12.92 4.73
N ASP A 184 -10.84 -14.24 4.71
CA ASP A 184 -11.62 -15.17 5.54
C ASP A 184 -11.44 -14.86 7.03
N PHE A 185 -10.24 -14.50 7.45
CA PHE A 185 -9.96 -14.09 8.81
C PHE A 185 -10.62 -12.77 9.19
N SER A 186 -10.65 -11.78 8.29
CA SER A 186 -11.31 -10.49 8.49
C SER A 186 -12.84 -10.69 8.68
N ILE A 187 -13.44 -11.57 7.88
CA ILE A 187 -14.88 -11.94 7.99
C ILE A 187 -15.15 -12.59 9.36
N LYS A 188 -14.33 -13.56 9.79
CA LYS A 188 -14.47 -14.22 11.11
C LYS A 188 -14.35 -13.26 12.28
N LEU A 189 -13.55 -12.20 12.16
CA LEU A 189 -13.40 -11.17 13.18
C LEU A 189 -14.56 -10.16 13.19
N GLY A 190 -15.30 -10.04 12.09
CA GLY A 190 -16.25 -8.96 11.85
C GLY A 190 -15.56 -7.60 11.68
N ILE A 191 -14.31 -7.59 11.15
CA ILE A 191 -13.51 -6.39 10.91
C ILE A 191 -13.21 -6.32 9.41
N PRO A 192 -13.63 -5.26 8.68
CA PRO A 192 -13.33 -5.09 7.26
C PRO A 192 -11.84 -5.20 6.96
N LEU A 193 -11.46 -5.73 5.79
CA LEU A 193 -10.07 -6.04 5.45
C LEU A 193 -9.13 -4.82 5.57
N ASP A 194 -9.57 -3.66 5.06
CA ASP A 194 -8.77 -2.43 5.12
C ASP A 194 -8.62 -1.89 6.54
N GLU A 195 -9.65 -2.09 7.38
CA GLU A 195 -9.58 -1.74 8.80
C GLU A 195 -8.65 -2.70 9.55
N LEU A 196 -8.72 -4.00 9.23
CA LEU A 196 -7.84 -5.02 9.81
C LEU A 196 -6.37 -4.78 9.45
N ASP A 197 -6.09 -4.37 8.22
CA ASP A 197 -4.73 -4.03 7.79
C ASP A 197 -4.16 -2.88 8.63
N LEU A 198 -4.88 -1.77 8.74
CA LEU A 198 -4.45 -0.63 9.57
C LEU A 198 -4.33 -0.99 11.04
N LEU A 199 -5.22 -1.82 11.58
CA LEU A 199 -5.16 -2.31 12.96
C LEU A 199 -3.89 -3.11 13.22
N LEU A 200 -3.61 -4.11 12.37
CA LEU A 200 -2.43 -4.97 12.54
C LEU A 200 -1.13 -4.18 12.36
N TRP A 201 -1.13 -3.20 11.46
CA TRP A 201 0.01 -2.32 11.27
C TRP A 201 0.21 -1.37 12.46
N ALA A 202 -0.87 -0.77 12.98
CA ALA A 202 -0.83 0.07 14.17
C ALA A 202 -0.36 -0.68 15.42
N LYS A 203 -0.75 -1.95 15.57
CA LYS A 203 -0.29 -2.81 16.66
C LYS A 203 1.25 -3.00 16.65
N GLU A 204 1.87 -3.03 15.50
CA GLU A 204 3.32 -3.22 15.35
C GLU A 204 4.12 -1.90 15.42
N THR A 205 3.49 -0.78 15.08
CA THR A 205 4.20 0.50 14.90
C THR A 205 3.75 1.60 15.86
N GLY A 206 2.66 1.36 16.61
CA GLY A 206 2.08 2.32 17.54
C GLY A 206 1.27 3.46 16.89
N ASN A 207 1.03 3.43 15.57
CA ASN A 207 0.35 4.52 14.87
C ASN A 207 -0.53 4.00 13.73
N VAL A 208 -1.71 4.64 13.55
CA VAL A 208 -2.51 4.49 12.33
C VAL A 208 -1.97 5.47 11.28
N PHE A 209 -1.20 4.97 10.31
CA PHE A 209 -0.55 5.84 9.32
C PHE A 209 -1.06 5.57 7.89
N LYS A 210 -0.30 4.84 7.10
CA LYS A 210 -0.60 4.56 5.68
C LYS A 210 -0.27 3.12 5.34
#